data_6b7d3592f4a5b7c83ed148fba8ac7112
#
_entry.id   6b7d3592f4a5b7c83ed148fba8ac7112
#
_cell.length_a   1.000
_cell.length_b   1.000
_cell.length_c   1.000
_cell.angle_alpha   90.00
_cell.angle_beta   90.00
_cell.angle_gamma   90.00
#
_symmetry.space_group_name_H-M   'P 1'
#
loop_
_entity.id
_entity.type
_entity.pdbx_description
1 polymer ?
#
loop_
_entity_poly.entity_id
_entity_poly.type
_entity_poly.pdbx_seq_one_letter_code
_entity_poly.pdbx_strand_id
1 'polypeptide(L)'
;MPVAKKIQASIEKSSWIRKMFEEGITRKAKYGAENVFDFSIGNPNLEPPAKFKEVIRELAVETRAGIHGYMPNAGHVETRRAVADYLSKHNRQAFGPDDIVMTVGAGGGLNVVFKSIFNPGDEVIIPSPYFVEYHFYLDNHQGVPMLVGTK
;
A
#
# COMPACT_ATOMS: atom_id res chain seq x y z
N MET A 1 28.13 0.18 -6.67
CA MET A 1 27.16 0.83 -7.56
C MET A 1 26.88 2.23 -7.01
N PRO A 2 26.70 3.27 -7.82
CA PRO A 2 26.35 4.58 -7.31
C PRO A 2 24.92 4.54 -6.72
N VAL A 3 24.81 4.83 -5.43
CA VAL A 3 23.53 4.97 -4.72
C VAL A 3 23.40 6.43 -4.29
N ALA A 4 22.21 7.02 -4.44
CA ALA A 4 21.98 8.39 -3.98
C ALA A 4 22.21 8.50 -2.45
N LYS A 5 22.86 9.56 -2.01
CA LYS A 5 23.22 9.77 -0.59
C LYS A 5 22.01 9.67 0.34
N LYS A 6 20.85 10.21 -0.07
CA LYS A 6 19.60 10.13 0.70
C LYS A 6 19.12 8.68 0.86
N ILE A 7 19.27 7.86 -0.18
CA ILE A 7 18.89 6.44 -0.13
C ILE A 7 19.82 5.66 0.77
N GLN A 8 21.13 5.93 0.71
CA GLN A 8 22.11 5.31 1.60
C GLN A 8 21.79 5.60 3.07
N ALA A 9 21.52 6.86 3.41
CA ALA A 9 21.11 7.25 4.75
C ALA A 9 19.79 6.61 5.21
N SER A 10 18.85 6.41 4.27
CA SER A 10 17.56 5.73 4.53
C SER A 10 17.77 4.24 4.80
N ILE A 11 18.63 3.56 4.04
CA ILE A 11 18.98 2.15 4.26
C ILE A 11 19.57 1.93 5.65
N GLU A 12 20.46 2.81 6.10
CA GLU A 12 21.06 2.73 7.42
C GLU A 12 20.01 2.86 8.54
N LYS A 13 19.04 3.76 8.39
CA LYS A 13 17.93 3.95 9.35
C LYS A 13 16.89 2.81 9.29
N SER A 14 16.55 2.33 8.11
CA SER A 14 15.55 1.28 7.92
C SER A 14 16.04 -0.11 8.34
N SER A 15 17.36 -0.27 8.57
CA SER A 15 17.97 -1.55 8.92
C SER A 15 17.41 -2.17 10.22
N TRP A 16 16.77 -1.38 11.11
CA TRP A 16 16.19 -1.89 12.36
C TRP A 16 14.98 -2.79 12.14
N ILE A 17 14.03 -2.40 11.29
CA ILE A 17 12.83 -3.21 10.99
C ILE A 17 13.25 -4.53 10.33
N ARG A 18 14.19 -4.43 9.37
CA ARG A 18 14.74 -5.61 8.72
C ARG A 18 15.44 -6.54 9.70
N LYS A 19 16.30 -5.99 10.58
CA LYS A 19 16.98 -6.75 11.63
C LYS A 19 16.00 -7.45 12.57
N MET A 20 14.94 -6.76 12.97
CA MET A 20 13.90 -7.36 13.83
C MET A 20 13.18 -8.51 13.11
N PHE A 21 12.87 -8.35 11.84
CA PHE A 21 12.24 -9.40 11.04
C PHE A 21 13.16 -10.62 10.87
N GLU A 22 14.44 -10.41 10.53
CA GLU A 22 15.46 -11.46 10.41
C GLU A 22 15.70 -12.18 11.74
N GLU A 23 15.75 -11.43 12.84
CA GLU A 23 15.83 -11.98 14.20
C GLU A 23 14.59 -12.81 14.53
N GLY A 24 13.40 -12.36 14.18
CA GLY A 24 12.16 -13.11 14.33
C GLY A 24 12.21 -14.48 13.63
N ILE A 25 12.69 -14.51 12.38
CA ILE A 25 12.89 -15.76 11.62
C ILE A 25 13.89 -16.68 12.34
N THR A 26 15.02 -16.13 12.77
CA THR A 26 16.07 -16.89 13.46
C THR A 26 15.56 -17.49 14.79
N ARG A 27 14.79 -16.72 15.55
CA ARG A 27 14.20 -17.20 16.81
C ARG A 27 13.16 -18.28 16.58
N LYS A 28 12.28 -18.13 15.58
CA LYS A 28 11.30 -19.15 15.22
C LYS A 28 11.98 -20.47 14.83
N ALA A 29 13.06 -20.40 14.08
CA ALA A 29 13.86 -21.61 13.72
C ALA A 29 14.51 -22.26 14.94
N LYS A 30 14.93 -21.49 15.93
CA LYS A 30 15.66 -21.98 17.11
C LYS A 30 14.74 -22.49 18.22
N TYR A 31 13.60 -21.83 18.44
CA TYR A 31 12.74 -22.07 19.61
C TYR A 31 11.37 -22.66 19.26
N GLY A 32 11.07 -22.83 17.96
CA GLY A 32 9.74 -23.19 17.46
C GLY A 32 8.88 -21.96 17.21
N ALA A 33 8.11 -21.97 16.11
CA ALA A 33 7.30 -20.82 15.71
C ALA A 33 6.20 -20.47 16.74
N GLU A 34 5.70 -21.49 17.43
CA GLU A 34 4.66 -21.38 18.47
C GLU A 34 5.15 -20.69 19.75
N ASN A 35 6.47 -20.63 19.95
CA ASN A 35 7.09 -20.02 21.13
C ASN A 35 7.64 -18.60 20.86
N VAL A 36 7.42 -18.06 19.65
CA VAL A 36 7.94 -16.75 19.26
C VAL A 36 6.80 -15.84 18.81
N PHE A 37 6.48 -14.86 19.63
CA PHE A 37 5.48 -13.82 19.34
C PHE A 37 6.13 -12.65 18.63
N ASP A 38 6.01 -12.62 17.30
CA ASP A 38 6.66 -11.67 16.43
C ASP A 38 5.70 -10.51 16.09
N PHE A 39 5.98 -9.34 16.63
CA PHE A 39 5.24 -8.11 16.40
C PHE A 39 6.01 -7.11 15.50
N SER A 40 7.03 -7.57 14.79
CA SER A 40 7.87 -6.69 13.96
C SER A 40 7.15 -6.19 12.71
N ILE A 41 6.27 -7.00 12.14
CA ILE A 41 5.50 -6.65 10.92
C ILE A 41 4.05 -7.11 11.09
N GLY A 42 3.11 -6.23 10.73
CA GLY A 42 1.69 -6.60 10.59
C GLY A 42 1.49 -7.43 9.33
N ASN A 43 1.37 -8.74 9.49
CA ASN A 43 1.13 -9.66 8.38
C ASN A 43 -0.27 -10.25 8.45
N PRO A 44 -1.09 -10.19 7.39
CA PRO A 44 -2.39 -10.84 7.36
C PRO A 44 -2.24 -12.34 7.55
N ASN A 45 -3.00 -12.91 8.50
CA ASN A 45 -2.99 -14.34 8.81
C ASN A 45 -4.31 -15.03 8.44
N LEU A 46 -5.28 -14.29 7.92
CA LEU A 46 -6.54 -14.83 7.41
C LEU A 46 -6.44 -15.06 5.90
N GLU A 47 -6.92 -16.23 5.49
CA GLU A 47 -7.04 -16.53 4.06
C GLU A 47 -8.11 -15.64 3.40
N PRO A 48 -7.93 -15.27 2.12
CA PRO A 48 -8.96 -14.55 1.40
C PRO A 48 -10.22 -15.42 1.24
N PRO A 49 -11.40 -14.81 1.08
CA PRO A 49 -12.64 -15.55 0.86
C PRO A 49 -12.53 -16.54 -0.32
N ALA A 50 -13.20 -17.68 -0.22
CA ALA A 50 -13.17 -18.72 -1.27
C ALA A 50 -13.54 -18.14 -2.66
N LYS A 51 -14.53 -17.25 -2.72
CA LYS A 51 -14.95 -16.58 -3.96
C LYS A 51 -13.84 -15.78 -4.64
N PHE A 52 -12.93 -15.17 -3.86
CA PHE A 52 -11.77 -14.49 -4.44
C PHE A 52 -10.87 -15.46 -5.21
N LYS A 53 -10.60 -16.63 -4.62
CA LYS A 53 -9.79 -17.68 -5.27
C LYS A 53 -10.45 -18.25 -6.53
N GLU A 54 -11.77 -18.38 -6.53
CA GLU A 54 -12.55 -18.81 -7.70
C GLU A 54 -12.41 -17.79 -8.84
N VAL A 55 -12.67 -16.50 -8.57
CA VAL A 55 -12.57 -15.42 -9.56
C VAL A 55 -11.16 -15.34 -10.16
N ILE A 56 -10.12 -15.48 -9.36
CA ILE A 56 -8.73 -15.51 -9.87
C ILE A 56 -8.52 -16.69 -10.85
N ARG A 57 -9.07 -17.86 -10.55
CA ARG A 57 -8.98 -19.02 -11.48
C ARG A 57 -9.75 -18.77 -12.77
N GLU A 58 -10.97 -18.21 -12.68
CA GLU A 58 -11.78 -17.83 -13.83
C GLU A 58 -11.03 -16.84 -14.74
N LEU A 59 -10.44 -15.79 -14.15
CA LEU A 59 -9.68 -14.80 -14.89
C LEU A 59 -8.38 -15.36 -15.49
N ALA A 60 -7.74 -16.31 -14.84
CA ALA A 60 -6.49 -16.92 -15.32
C ALA A 60 -6.69 -17.77 -16.59
N VAL A 61 -7.89 -18.30 -16.80
CA VAL A 61 -8.23 -19.09 -17.98
C VAL A 61 -9.07 -18.32 -19.01
N GLU A 62 -9.32 -17.04 -18.77
CA GLU A 62 -10.08 -16.17 -19.67
C GLU A 62 -9.31 -15.97 -20.98
N THR A 63 -9.97 -16.24 -22.11
CA THR A 63 -9.38 -16.17 -23.45
C THR A 63 -9.95 -15.05 -24.31
N ARG A 64 -10.74 -14.16 -23.74
CA ARG A 64 -11.34 -13.04 -24.44
C ARG A 64 -10.27 -12.16 -25.09
N ALA A 65 -10.48 -11.82 -26.36
CA ALA A 65 -9.57 -10.96 -27.11
C ALA A 65 -9.39 -9.60 -26.42
N GLY A 66 -8.14 -9.15 -26.31
CA GLY A 66 -7.79 -7.84 -25.75
C GLY A 66 -7.69 -7.80 -24.21
N ILE A 67 -7.89 -8.90 -23.48
CA ILE A 67 -7.83 -8.93 -22.01
C ILE A 67 -6.45 -8.51 -21.46
N HIS A 68 -5.38 -8.69 -22.24
CA HIS A 68 -4.01 -8.31 -21.89
C HIS A 68 -3.59 -6.97 -22.54
N GLY A 69 -4.52 -6.24 -23.14
CA GLY A 69 -4.26 -4.92 -23.74
C GLY A 69 -4.13 -3.83 -22.68
N TYR A 70 -3.74 -2.64 -23.13
CA TYR A 70 -3.75 -1.45 -22.30
C TYR A 70 -5.16 -1.09 -21.87
N MET A 71 -5.32 -0.72 -20.60
CA MET A 71 -6.58 -0.17 -20.07
C MET A 71 -6.49 1.36 -19.98
N PRO A 72 -7.62 2.07 -19.80
CA PRO A 72 -7.62 3.51 -19.49
C PRO A 72 -6.81 3.81 -18.23
N ASN A 73 -6.17 4.98 -18.16
CA ASN A 73 -5.29 5.37 -17.04
C ASN A 73 -5.96 5.29 -15.66
N ALA A 74 -7.26 5.57 -15.59
CA ALA A 74 -8.03 5.46 -14.35
C ALA A 74 -8.47 4.02 -14.01
N GLY A 75 -8.20 3.05 -14.89
CA GLY A 75 -8.67 1.67 -14.76
C GLY A 75 -9.96 1.38 -15.56
N HIS A 76 -10.32 0.11 -15.66
CA HIS A 76 -11.54 -0.32 -16.36
C HIS A 76 -12.79 0.32 -15.76
N VAL A 77 -13.68 0.83 -16.63
CA VAL A 77 -14.87 1.57 -16.19
C VAL A 77 -15.82 0.70 -15.37
N GLU A 78 -15.93 -0.58 -15.70
CA GLU A 78 -16.79 -1.54 -14.98
C GLU A 78 -16.28 -1.73 -13.53
N THR A 79 -14.98 -1.85 -13.35
CA THR A 79 -14.36 -1.97 -12.03
C THR A 79 -14.57 -0.70 -11.22
N ARG A 80 -14.33 0.48 -11.84
CA ARG A 80 -14.55 1.78 -11.20
C ARG A 80 -16.01 1.98 -10.80
N ARG A 81 -16.94 1.56 -11.65
CA ARG A 81 -18.39 1.61 -11.34
C ARG A 81 -18.74 0.73 -10.15
N ALA A 82 -18.26 -0.51 -10.12
CA ALA A 82 -18.51 -1.42 -8.99
C ALA A 82 -17.97 -0.86 -7.66
N VAL A 83 -16.79 -0.20 -7.68
CA VAL A 83 -16.24 0.48 -6.51
C VAL A 83 -17.08 1.70 -6.13
N ALA A 84 -17.50 2.53 -7.08
CA ALA A 84 -18.34 3.70 -6.85
C ALA A 84 -19.69 3.31 -6.23
N ASP A 85 -20.35 2.27 -6.76
CA ASP A 85 -21.61 1.74 -6.24
C ASP A 85 -21.45 1.22 -4.81
N TYR A 86 -20.36 0.49 -4.54
CA TYR A 86 -20.05 0.03 -3.18
C TYR A 86 -19.84 1.21 -2.21
N LEU A 87 -19.06 2.20 -2.60
CA LEU A 87 -18.81 3.39 -1.77
C LEU A 87 -20.08 4.20 -1.53
N SER A 88 -20.91 4.40 -2.56
CA SER A 88 -22.18 5.11 -2.46
C SER A 88 -23.15 4.42 -1.48
N LYS A 89 -23.17 3.09 -1.49
CA LYS A 89 -24.00 2.29 -0.57
C LYS A 89 -23.57 2.41 0.89
N HIS A 90 -22.24 2.56 1.15
CA HIS A 90 -21.69 2.55 2.51
C HIS A 90 -21.38 3.94 3.05
N ASN A 91 -21.45 4.97 2.21
CA ASN A 91 -21.27 6.36 2.58
C ASN A 91 -22.55 7.15 2.28
N ARG A 92 -22.73 8.28 2.92
CA ARG A 92 -23.88 9.17 2.69
C ARG A 92 -23.68 10.10 1.48
N GLN A 93 -22.89 9.64 0.50
CA GLN A 93 -22.54 10.42 -0.68
C GLN A 93 -22.59 9.51 -1.92
N ALA A 94 -23.14 10.04 -3.01
CA ALA A 94 -23.12 9.33 -4.30
C ALA A 94 -21.76 9.52 -4.98
N PHE A 95 -21.21 8.41 -5.48
CA PHE A 95 -20.00 8.38 -6.29
C PHE A 95 -20.34 7.82 -7.68
N GLY A 96 -19.70 8.37 -8.70
CA GLY A 96 -19.71 7.82 -10.06
C GLY A 96 -18.36 7.18 -10.43
N PRO A 97 -18.28 6.47 -11.56
CA PRO A 97 -17.04 5.87 -12.01
C PRO A 97 -15.92 6.91 -12.28
N ASP A 98 -16.27 8.17 -12.53
CA ASP A 98 -15.30 9.24 -12.76
C ASP A 98 -14.69 9.82 -11.48
N ASP A 99 -15.28 9.48 -10.31
CA ASP A 99 -14.70 9.79 -9.01
C ASP A 99 -13.69 8.72 -8.54
N ILE A 100 -13.48 7.66 -9.31
CA ILE A 100 -12.65 6.52 -8.94
C ILE A 100 -11.43 6.41 -9.86
N VAL A 101 -10.26 6.29 -9.27
CA VAL A 101 -9.00 5.94 -9.94
C VAL A 101 -8.44 4.67 -9.31
N MET A 102 -8.24 3.64 -10.12
CA MET A 102 -7.62 2.39 -9.67
C MET A 102 -6.11 2.55 -9.59
N THR A 103 -5.52 2.10 -8.47
CA THR A 103 -4.08 2.18 -8.23
C THR A 103 -3.52 0.84 -7.74
N VAL A 104 -2.19 0.72 -7.75
CA VAL A 104 -1.50 -0.47 -7.22
C VAL A 104 -1.40 -0.33 -5.70
N GLY A 105 -2.48 -0.71 -5.00
CA GLY A 105 -2.58 -0.62 -3.56
C GLY A 105 -2.58 0.82 -3.01
N ALA A 106 -2.61 0.94 -1.68
CA ALA A 106 -2.62 2.23 -0.99
C ALA A 106 -1.34 3.04 -1.24
N GLY A 107 -0.18 2.38 -1.33
CA GLY A 107 1.08 3.05 -1.62
C GLY A 107 1.08 3.73 -2.99
N GLY A 108 0.55 3.06 -4.02
CA GLY A 108 0.33 3.65 -5.34
C GLY A 108 -0.63 4.82 -5.28
N GLY A 109 -1.75 4.66 -4.58
CA GLY A 109 -2.75 5.71 -4.38
C GLY A 109 -2.18 6.97 -3.73
N LEU A 110 -1.44 6.81 -2.62
CA LEU A 110 -0.80 7.92 -1.92
C LEU A 110 0.22 8.66 -2.80
N ASN A 111 1.06 7.93 -3.56
CA ASN A 111 2.00 8.56 -4.47
C ASN A 111 1.30 9.35 -5.58
N VAL A 112 0.18 8.85 -6.12
CA VAL A 112 -0.64 9.58 -7.11
C VAL A 112 -1.22 10.86 -6.51
N VAL A 113 -1.83 10.76 -5.32
CA VAL A 113 -2.41 11.92 -4.61
C VAL A 113 -1.33 12.96 -4.33
N PHE A 114 -0.22 12.58 -3.69
CA PHE A 114 0.85 13.51 -3.33
C PHE A 114 1.47 14.17 -4.56
N LYS A 115 1.68 13.40 -5.65
CA LYS A 115 2.15 13.98 -6.91
C LYS A 115 1.20 15.02 -7.50
N SER A 116 -0.10 14.84 -7.28
CA SER A 116 -1.12 15.71 -7.86
C SER A 116 -1.35 17.00 -7.07
N ILE A 117 -1.12 16.99 -5.75
CA ILE A 117 -1.51 18.11 -4.88
C ILE A 117 -0.34 18.80 -4.17
N PHE A 118 0.87 18.22 -4.13
CA PHE A 118 2.00 18.81 -3.41
C PHE A 118 2.87 19.69 -4.27
N ASN A 119 3.28 20.80 -3.65
CA ASN A 119 4.46 21.54 -4.04
C ASN A 119 5.64 21.14 -3.14
N PRO A 120 6.88 21.32 -3.58
CA PRO A 120 8.04 21.09 -2.73
C PRO A 120 7.97 21.89 -1.42
N GLY A 121 8.09 21.19 -0.30
CA GLY A 121 8.02 21.78 1.04
C GLY A 121 6.65 21.81 1.69
N ASP A 122 5.58 21.36 1.02
CA ASP A 122 4.27 21.26 1.65
C ASP A 122 4.30 20.28 2.84
N GLU A 123 3.67 20.67 3.94
CA GLU A 123 3.66 19.92 5.19
C GLU A 123 2.48 18.95 5.26
N VAL A 124 2.74 17.74 5.76
CA VAL A 124 1.73 16.71 5.97
C VAL A 124 1.73 16.22 7.40
N ILE A 125 0.59 16.35 8.07
CA ILE A 125 0.41 15.86 9.43
C ILE A 125 0.29 14.33 9.40
N ILE A 126 1.11 13.66 10.18
CA ILE A 126 1.09 12.20 10.37
C ILE A 126 0.85 11.89 11.85
N PRO A 127 -0.32 11.36 12.23
CA PRO A 127 -0.55 10.87 13.59
C PRO A 127 0.36 9.68 13.93
N SER A 128 1.02 9.73 15.08
CA SER A 128 1.91 8.66 15.55
C SER A 128 1.18 7.79 16.61
N PRO A 129 1.31 6.43 16.58
CA PRO A 129 2.17 5.62 15.70
C PRO A 129 1.63 5.49 14.27
N TYR A 130 2.51 5.34 13.29
CA TYR A 130 2.18 5.33 11.87
C TYR A 130 3.02 4.30 11.10
N PHE A 131 2.62 4.03 9.86
CA PHE A 131 3.35 3.17 8.94
C PHE A 131 4.56 3.91 8.38
N VAL A 132 5.75 3.37 8.62
CA VAL A 132 7.04 4.03 8.33
C VAL A 132 7.22 4.44 6.87
N GLU A 133 6.60 3.73 5.94
CA GLU A 133 6.69 4.01 4.50
C GLU A 133 6.10 5.38 4.09
N TYR A 134 5.26 6.00 4.93
CA TYR A 134 4.72 7.34 4.64
C TYR A 134 5.82 8.38 4.46
N HIS A 135 6.95 8.25 5.17
CA HIS A 135 8.09 9.13 4.97
C HIS A 135 8.67 9.02 3.56
N PHE A 136 8.76 7.80 3.02
CA PHE A 136 9.28 7.58 1.67
C PHE A 136 8.32 8.10 0.61
N TYR A 137 7.01 7.91 0.80
CA TYR A 137 6.01 8.45 -0.12
C TYR A 137 6.05 9.98 -0.16
N LEU A 138 6.21 10.65 0.99
CA LEU A 138 6.35 12.11 1.07
C LEU A 138 7.67 12.57 0.45
N ASP A 139 8.79 11.92 0.75
CA ASP A 139 10.11 12.26 0.18
C ASP A 139 10.12 12.15 -1.36
N ASN A 140 9.40 11.19 -1.94
CA ASN A 140 9.26 11.07 -3.39
C ASN A 140 8.68 12.33 -4.05
N HIS A 141 7.88 13.09 -3.30
CA HIS A 141 7.19 14.30 -3.78
C HIS A 141 7.64 15.56 -3.06
N GLN A 142 8.75 15.51 -2.34
CA GLN A 142 9.36 16.63 -1.61
C GLN A 142 8.43 17.23 -0.53
N GLY A 143 7.49 16.43 -0.02
CA GLY A 143 6.64 16.79 1.11
C GLY A 143 7.38 16.66 2.44
N VAL A 144 6.96 17.43 3.45
CA VAL A 144 7.57 17.48 4.78
C VAL A 144 6.65 16.80 5.79
N PRO A 145 7.09 15.69 6.44
CA PRO A 145 6.27 15.03 7.46
C PRO A 145 6.27 15.79 8.78
N MET A 146 5.08 16.13 9.27
CA MET A 146 4.85 16.73 10.57
C MET A 146 4.25 15.69 11.51
N LEU A 147 5.06 15.14 12.41
CA LEU A 147 4.62 14.08 13.31
C LEU A 147 3.86 14.64 14.51
N VAL A 148 2.68 14.11 14.77
CA VAL A 148 1.84 14.46 15.91
C VAL A 148 1.55 13.23 16.75
N GLY A 149 1.94 13.27 18.03
CA GLY A 149 1.62 12.20 18.98
C GLY A 149 0.12 12.10 19.22
N THR A 150 -0.42 10.88 19.16
CA THR A 150 -1.79 10.59 19.60
C THR A 150 -1.78 10.06 21.03
N LYS A 151 -2.81 10.44 21.82
CA LYS A 151 -3.01 9.94 23.19
C LYS A 151 -3.89 8.69 23.18
#